data_469ceb7568965c52c3e4d44bf22cc943
#
_entry.id   469ceb7568965c52c3e4d44bf22cc943
#
_cell.length_a   1.000
_cell.length_b   1.000
_cell.length_c   1.000
_cell.angle_alpha   90.00
_cell.angle_beta   90.00
_cell.angle_gamma   90.00
#
_symmetry.space_group_name_H-M   'P 1'
#
loop_
_entity.id
_entity.type
_entity.pdbx_description
1 polymer ?
#
loop_
_entity_poly.entity_id
_entity_poly.type
_entity_poly.pdbx_seq_one_letter_code
_entity_poly.pdbx_strand_id
1 'polypeptide(L)'
;MKFLHTADWHLGNIMHDINRTEEFRNFLKWLSGQIEERGIEALVVAGDIFDTVNPPTVARKLYLDFLAGLHRTSCRNVILVGGNHDSGSLLDASREVLAEISVQMVGSICGRTLDDLICEMKNASGETVGICCMVPFVRDLELNEFYKGIPAEERPEDLLSKLYADVYAKARELRGERNIPIIATGHLYASGLSGRNPNERPDDGVRDIVGKLGNVEADTFGSDFDYVALGHIHYATMVGKNPKIRYSGSPFVMGFDESSMKRVVLEVETTAGAEPAVTSLEVPRTIRYEQFVGDLDYLKKSLTALKKELKDSSMPTFV
;
A
#
# COMPACT_ATOMS: atom_id res chain seq x y z
N MET A 1 17.01 1.83 -9.51
CA MET A 1 16.60 1.84 -8.10
C MET A 1 15.74 0.61 -7.82
N LYS A 2 15.99 -0.05 -6.69
CA LYS A 2 15.29 -1.28 -6.26
C LYS A 2 14.54 -1.06 -4.96
N PHE A 3 13.24 -1.35 -4.93
CA PHE A 3 12.40 -1.14 -3.75
C PHE A 3 11.32 -2.20 -3.59
N LEU A 4 10.77 -2.32 -2.37
CA LEU A 4 9.56 -3.11 -2.12
C LEU A 4 8.34 -2.19 -2.09
N HIS A 5 7.26 -2.63 -2.76
CA HIS A 5 5.94 -2.02 -2.70
C HIS A 5 4.97 -2.96 -1.99
N THR A 6 4.34 -2.47 -0.94
CA THR A 6 3.30 -3.14 -0.15
C THR A 6 2.24 -2.12 0.26
N ALA A 7 1.06 -2.57 0.68
CA ALA A 7 -0.05 -1.73 1.13
C ALA A 7 -1.00 -2.55 2.01
N ASP A 8 -2.02 -1.93 2.54
CA ASP A 8 -3.18 -2.60 3.16
C ASP A 8 -2.78 -3.59 4.26
N TRP A 9 -1.92 -3.13 5.19
CA TRP A 9 -1.45 -3.96 6.31
C TRP A 9 -2.51 -4.19 7.36
N HIS A 10 -3.42 -3.23 7.54
CA HIS A 10 -4.50 -3.28 8.52
C HIS A 10 -4.04 -3.81 9.89
N LEU A 11 -2.91 -3.29 10.38
CA LEU A 11 -2.36 -3.70 11.67
C LEU A 11 -3.38 -3.44 12.78
N GLY A 12 -3.68 -4.47 13.56
CA GLY A 12 -4.71 -4.45 14.60
C GLY A 12 -6.06 -4.97 14.15
N ASN A 13 -6.21 -5.41 12.88
CA ASN A 13 -7.40 -6.09 12.41
C ASN A 13 -7.72 -7.32 13.26
N ILE A 14 -9.00 -7.47 13.56
CA ILE A 14 -9.57 -8.65 14.23
C ILE A 14 -10.61 -9.24 13.27
N MET A 15 -10.36 -10.46 12.82
CA MET A 15 -11.27 -11.16 11.92
C MET A 15 -12.04 -12.21 12.70
N HIS A 16 -13.39 -12.05 12.83
CA HIS A 16 -14.26 -12.98 13.59
C HIS A 16 -13.73 -13.31 14.99
N ASP A 17 -13.38 -12.27 15.77
CA ASP A 17 -12.80 -12.37 17.13
C ASP A 17 -11.40 -13.04 17.20
N ILE A 18 -10.77 -13.30 16.07
CA ILE A 18 -9.44 -13.88 15.99
C ILE A 18 -8.37 -12.80 16.14
N ASN A 19 -7.52 -12.92 17.16
CA ASN A 19 -6.37 -12.06 17.34
C ASN A 19 -5.25 -12.45 16.37
N ARG A 20 -4.88 -11.53 15.49
CA ARG A 20 -3.90 -11.72 14.42
C ARG A 20 -2.51 -11.13 14.73
N THR A 21 -2.25 -10.73 15.96
CA THR A 21 -1.01 -10.03 16.35
C THR A 21 0.25 -10.81 15.96
N GLU A 22 0.26 -12.15 16.12
CA GLU A 22 1.39 -12.97 15.73
C GLU A 22 1.56 -13.07 14.21
N GLU A 23 0.47 -13.08 13.46
CA GLU A 23 0.51 -13.04 11.99
C GLU A 23 1.18 -11.75 11.51
N PHE A 24 0.78 -10.59 12.07
CA PHE A 24 1.41 -9.31 11.77
C PHE A 24 2.90 -9.28 12.13
N ARG A 25 3.26 -9.80 13.30
CA ARG A 25 4.66 -9.88 13.74
C ARG A 25 5.51 -10.73 12.79
N ASN A 26 5.00 -11.88 12.39
CA ASN A 26 5.70 -12.78 11.48
C ASN A 26 5.89 -12.16 10.10
N PHE A 27 4.86 -11.47 9.58
CA PHE A 27 4.98 -10.73 8.32
C PHE A 27 6.05 -9.63 8.40
N LEU A 28 6.02 -8.76 9.41
CA LEU A 28 6.98 -7.67 9.54
C LEU A 28 8.42 -8.20 9.72
N LYS A 29 8.58 -9.31 10.42
CA LYS A 29 9.89 -10.00 10.52
C LYS A 29 10.34 -10.55 9.18
N TRP A 30 9.45 -11.21 8.44
CA TRP A 30 9.74 -11.72 7.10
C TRP A 30 10.09 -10.58 6.14
N LEU A 31 9.34 -9.48 6.17
CA LEU A 31 9.58 -8.31 5.33
C LEU A 31 10.97 -7.70 5.59
N SER A 32 11.37 -7.57 6.87
CA SER A 32 12.73 -7.14 7.24
C SER A 32 13.79 -8.08 6.67
N GLY A 33 13.58 -9.39 6.73
CA GLY A 33 14.48 -10.38 6.14
C GLY A 33 14.60 -10.23 4.62
N GLN A 34 13.47 -10.02 3.91
CA GLN A 34 13.50 -9.80 2.45
C GLN A 34 14.27 -8.50 2.09
N ILE A 35 14.13 -7.45 2.89
CA ILE A 35 14.87 -6.20 2.71
C ILE A 35 16.39 -6.46 2.79
N GLU A 36 16.86 -7.18 3.78
CA GLU A 36 18.28 -7.49 3.97
C GLU A 36 18.83 -8.45 2.90
N GLU A 37 18.14 -9.59 2.69
CA GLU A 37 18.58 -10.62 1.74
C GLU A 37 18.69 -10.11 0.30
N ARG A 38 17.82 -9.17 -0.08
CA ARG A 38 17.73 -8.64 -1.46
C ARG A 38 18.42 -7.31 -1.63
N GLY A 39 19.00 -6.73 -0.57
CA GLY A 39 19.64 -5.44 -0.62
C GLY A 39 18.69 -4.31 -1.03
N ILE A 40 17.47 -4.31 -0.50
CA ILE A 40 16.44 -3.33 -0.83
C ILE A 40 16.80 -1.97 -0.26
N GLU A 41 16.80 -0.94 -1.10
CA GLU A 41 17.17 0.43 -0.74
C GLU A 41 15.99 1.27 -0.26
N ALA A 42 14.76 0.93 -0.70
CA ALA A 42 13.54 1.64 -0.30
C ALA A 42 12.36 0.69 -0.04
N LEU A 43 11.51 1.07 0.91
CA LEU A 43 10.22 0.45 1.19
C LEU A 43 9.11 1.48 0.96
N VAL A 44 8.14 1.16 0.12
CA VAL A 44 6.96 1.98 -0.14
C VAL A 44 5.73 1.27 0.41
N VAL A 45 5.02 1.91 1.34
CA VAL A 45 3.76 1.43 1.92
C VAL A 45 2.63 2.36 1.49
N ALA A 46 1.79 1.88 0.59
CA ALA A 46 0.77 2.68 -0.09
C ALA A 46 -0.58 2.68 0.65
N GLY A 47 -0.58 3.04 1.94
CA GLY A 47 -1.78 3.26 2.75
C GLY A 47 -2.31 2.05 3.49
N ASP A 48 -3.33 2.30 4.32
CA ASP A 48 -3.99 1.36 5.22
C ASP A 48 -2.99 0.57 6.09
N ILE A 49 -2.12 1.34 6.77
CA ILE A 49 -1.14 0.82 7.72
C ILE A 49 -1.87 0.20 8.91
N PHE A 50 -2.90 0.87 9.41
CA PHE A 50 -3.74 0.42 10.51
C PHE A 50 -5.17 0.11 10.04
N ASP A 51 -5.83 -0.80 10.74
CA ASP A 51 -7.20 -1.22 10.45
C ASP A 51 -8.25 -0.15 10.81
N THR A 52 -7.92 0.73 11.74
CA THR A 52 -8.84 1.75 12.25
C THR A 52 -8.13 3.06 12.56
N VAL A 53 -8.87 4.17 12.54
CA VAL A 53 -8.37 5.51 12.88
C VAL A 53 -7.79 5.61 14.30
N ASN A 54 -8.15 4.71 15.20
CA ASN A 54 -7.61 4.60 16.57
C ASN A 54 -7.05 3.19 16.81
N PRO A 55 -5.87 2.88 16.29
CA PRO A 55 -5.31 1.54 16.34
C PRO A 55 -4.95 1.12 17.78
N PRO A 56 -5.08 -0.17 18.11
CA PRO A 56 -4.67 -0.70 19.39
C PRO A 56 -3.18 -0.44 19.69
N THR A 57 -2.85 -0.28 20.96
CA THR A 57 -1.46 -0.04 21.39
C THR A 57 -0.49 -1.11 20.90
N VAL A 58 -0.92 -2.37 20.83
CA VAL A 58 -0.09 -3.47 20.33
C VAL A 58 0.24 -3.30 18.84
N ALA A 59 -0.71 -2.85 18.03
CA ALA A 59 -0.50 -2.60 16.60
C ALA A 59 0.48 -1.43 16.39
N ARG A 60 0.29 -0.33 17.14
CA ARG A 60 1.22 0.81 17.12
C ARG A 60 2.63 0.42 17.54
N LYS A 61 2.75 -0.43 18.58
CA LYS A 61 4.06 -0.93 19.02
C LYS A 61 4.74 -1.78 17.93
N LEU A 62 4.03 -2.72 17.30
CA LEU A 62 4.58 -3.53 16.21
C LEU A 62 5.09 -2.67 15.05
N TYR A 63 4.32 -1.66 14.66
CA TYR A 63 4.67 -0.71 13.62
C TYR A 63 5.94 0.07 13.96
N LEU A 64 6.01 0.67 15.15
CA LEU A 64 7.18 1.45 15.58
C LEU A 64 8.43 0.58 15.78
N ASP A 65 8.30 -0.63 16.35
CA ASP A 65 9.40 -1.58 16.51
C ASP A 65 9.96 -1.99 15.12
N PHE A 66 9.08 -2.20 14.14
CA PHE A 66 9.47 -2.52 12.77
C PHE A 66 10.24 -1.37 12.12
N LEU A 67 9.72 -0.15 12.15
CA LEU A 67 10.38 1.03 11.57
C LEU A 67 11.75 1.29 12.21
N ALA A 68 11.83 1.22 13.55
CA ALA A 68 13.10 1.35 14.27
C ALA A 68 14.10 0.24 13.89
N GLY A 69 13.60 -0.98 13.60
CA GLY A 69 14.41 -2.09 13.11
C GLY A 69 15.00 -1.83 11.73
N LEU A 70 14.25 -1.26 10.82
CA LEU A 70 14.67 -0.97 9.45
C LEU A 70 15.86 -0.02 9.35
N HIS A 71 16.01 0.91 10.29
CA HIS A 71 17.17 1.82 10.33
C HIS A 71 18.52 1.08 10.35
N ARG A 72 18.54 -0.17 10.78
CA ARG A 72 19.75 -1.02 10.87
C ARG A 72 20.00 -1.88 9.62
N THR A 73 19.09 -1.83 8.66
CA THR A 73 19.15 -2.63 7.42
C THR A 73 19.75 -1.84 6.25
N SER A 74 19.75 -2.42 5.05
CA SER A 74 20.09 -1.73 3.79
C SER A 74 19.07 -0.66 3.37
N CYS A 75 17.83 -0.72 3.91
CA CYS A 75 16.76 0.22 3.56
C CYS A 75 17.08 1.63 4.07
N ARG A 76 17.30 2.55 3.13
CA ARG A 76 17.63 3.94 3.41
C ARG A 76 16.45 4.88 3.24
N ASN A 77 15.34 4.39 2.71
CA ASN A 77 14.16 5.18 2.45
C ASN A 77 12.91 4.37 2.80
N VAL A 78 12.19 4.77 3.82
CA VAL A 78 10.89 4.20 4.14
C VAL A 78 9.84 5.26 3.84
N ILE A 79 8.97 4.98 2.86
CA ILE A 79 7.96 5.91 2.38
C ILE A 79 6.59 5.35 2.79
N LEU A 80 5.86 6.12 3.57
CA LEU A 80 4.56 5.74 4.10
C LEU A 80 3.54 6.81 3.73
N VAL A 81 2.40 6.39 3.21
CA VAL A 81 1.25 7.30 3.01
C VAL A 81 0.03 6.78 3.76
N GLY A 82 -0.86 7.66 4.17
CA GLY A 82 -2.11 7.28 4.83
C GLY A 82 -3.12 6.70 3.83
N GLY A 83 -3.86 5.67 4.28
CA GLY A 83 -5.03 5.12 3.59
C GLY A 83 -6.34 5.64 4.17
N ASN A 84 -7.48 5.08 3.72
CA ASN A 84 -8.80 5.52 4.18
C ASN A 84 -9.16 4.97 5.58
N HIS A 85 -8.52 3.92 6.06
CA HIS A 85 -8.64 3.40 7.42
C HIS A 85 -7.74 4.13 8.41
N ASP A 86 -6.69 4.76 7.94
CA ASP A 86 -5.73 5.48 8.78
C ASP A 86 -6.27 6.82 9.29
N SER A 87 -5.79 7.24 10.44
CA SER A 87 -5.88 8.63 10.88
C SER A 87 -4.66 9.40 10.39
N GLY A 88 -4.84 10.24 9.35
CA GLY A 88 -3.74 11.05 8.82
C GLY A 88 -3.04 11.87 9.89
N SER A 89 -3.79 12.48 10.82
CA SER A 89 -3.22 13.25 11.93
C SER A 89 -2.43 12.39 12.93
N LEU A 90 -2.86 11.15 13.17
CA LEU A 90 -2.12 10.22 14.04
C LEU A 90 -0.78 9.81 13.39
N LEU A 91 -0.79 9.53 12.10
CA LEU A 91 0.42 9.21 11.35
C LEU A 91 1.37 10.41 11.35
N ASP A 92 0.87 11.58 11.00
CA ASP A 92 1.67 12.80 10.90
C ASP A 92 2.23 13.27 12.26
N ALA A 93 1.62 12.90 13.39
CA ALA A 93 2.09 13.28 14.72
C ALA A 93 3.52 12.81 15.04
N SER A 94 3.99 11.74 14.41
CA SER A 94 5.34 11.20 14.61
C SER A 94 6.31 11.50 13.45
N ARG A 95 5.87 12.25 12.43
CA ARG A 95 6.60 12.50 11.18
C ARG A 95 8.03 13.01 11.42
N GLU A 96 8.17 14.06 12.24
CA GLU A 96 9.47 14.70 12.47
C GLU A 96 10.47 13.74 13.14
N VAL A 97 10.00 12.97 14.13
CA VAL A 97 10.85 11.98 14.82
C VAL A 97 11.22 10.83 13.89
N LEU A 98 10.29 10.37 13.05
CA LEU A 98 10.52 9.29 12.11
C LEU A 98 11.44 9.70 10.95
N ALA A 99 11.45 10.98 10.57
CA ALA A 99 12.38 11.51 9.57
C ALA A 99 13.85 11.33 9.95
N GLU A 100 14.18 11.41 11.26
CA GLU A 100 15.53 11.17 11.77
C GLU A 100 16.05 9.75 11.51
N ILE A 101 15.15 8.80 11.29
CA ILE A 101 15.48 7.41 10.94
C ILE A 101 15.16 7.09 9.48
N SER A 102 15.11 8.12 8.61
CA SER A 102 14.87 7.98 7.16
C SER A 102 13.48 7.44 6.80
N VAL A 103 12.48 7.71 7.63
CA VAL A 103 11.07 7.41 7.36
C VAL A 103 10.38 8.70 6.94
N GLN A 104 9.90 8.75 5.70
CA GLN A 104 9.11 9.84 5.17
C GLN A 104 7.63 9.47 5.21
N MET A 105 6.79 10.38 5.71
CA MET A 105 5.37 10.10 5.92
C MET A 105 4.47 11.24 5.49
N VAL A 106 3.40 10.89 4.79
CA VAL A 106 2.28 11.78 4.47
C VAL A 106 0.98 11.08 4.86
N GLY A 107 0.45 11.43 6.03
CA GLY A 107 -0.82 10.88 6.50
C GLY A 107 -2.04 11.50 5.82
N SER A 108 -1.97 12.80 5.46
CA SER A 108 -3.04 13.55 4.75
C SER A 108 -2.43 14.73 3.99
N ILE A 109 -3.12 15.22 2.95
CA ILE A 109 -2.74 16.46 2.25
C ILE A 109 -3.16 17.73 2.98
N CYS A 110 -3.95 17.62 4.04
CA CYS A 110 -4.46 18.77 4.79
C CYS A 110 -3.32 19.61 5.38
N GLY A 111 -3.34 20.93 5.08
CA GLY A 111 -2.33 21.87 5.58
C GLY A 111 -0.94 21.72 4.97
N ARG A 112 -0.79 20.94 3.89
CA ARG A 112 0.46 20.73 3.19
C ARG A 112 0.57 21.56 1.91
N THR A 113 1.78 21.63 1.40
CA THR A 113 2.12 22.17 0.08
C THR A 113 2.55 21.03 -0.84
N LEU A 114 2.75 21.31 -2.14
CA LEU A 114 3.29 20.33 -3.09
C LEU A 114 4.70 19.83 -2.67
N ASP A 115 5.52 20.70 -2.09
CA ASP A 115 6.87 20.34 -1.62
C ASP A 115 6.81 19.28 -0.51
N ASP A 116 5.80 19.33 0.36
CA ASP A 116 5.59 18.35 1.44
C ASP A 116 5.19 16.96 0.93
N LEU A 117 4.77 16.86 -0.32
CA LEU A 117 4.36 15.61 -0.98
C LEU A 117 5.48 14.98 -1.81
N ILE A 118 6.70 15.52 -1.77
CA ILE A 118 7.81 15.04 -2.58
C ILE A 118 8.98 14.64 -1.69
N CYS A 119 9.54 13.47 -1.95
CA CYS A 119 10.68 12.92 -1.22
C CYS A 119 11.78 12.51 -2.19
N GLU A 120 13.01 13.00 -1.98
CA GLU A 120 14.19 12.46 -2.63
C GLU A 120 14.66 11.19 -1.92
N MET A 121 14.76 10.10 -2.68
CA MET A 121 15.27 8.82 -2.17
C MET A 121 16.79 8.77 -2.38
N LYS A 122 17.52 8.42 -1.32
CA LYS A 122 19.00 8.45 -1.31
C LYS A 122 19.58 7.06 -1.14
N ASN A 123 20.71 6.81 -1.80
CA ASN A 123 21.51 5.61 -1.58
C ASN A 123 22.38 5.74 -0.32
N ALA A 124 23.19 4.71 -0.03
CA ALA A 124 24.08 4.69 1.13
C ALA A 124 25.19 5.79 1.08
N SER A 125 25.50 6.32 -0.11
CA SER A 125 26.46 7.41 -0.32
C SER A 125 25.80 8.80 -0.18
N GLY A 126 24.48 8.87 0.07
CA GLY A 126 23.73 10.11 0.16
C GLY A 126 23.34 10.72 -1.19
N GLU A 127 23.60 10.02 -2.30
CA GLU A 127 23.20 10.47 -3.63
C GLU A 127 21.72 10.18 -3.87
N THR A 128 21.01 11.12 -4.49
CA THR A 128 19.61 10.91 -4.88
C THR A 128 19.53 9.90 -6.03
N VAL A 129 18.83 8.80 -5.80
CA VAL A 129 18.65 7.69 -6.76
C VAL A 129 17.23 7.57 -7.31
N GLY A 130 16.31 8.38 -6.81
CA GLY A 130 14.92 8.46 -7.25
C GLY A 130 14.15 9.55 -6.52
N ILE A 131 12.97 9.87 -7.00
CA ILE A 131 12.04 10.82 -6.38
C ILE A 131 10.69 10.14 -6.23
N CYS A 132 10.07 10.27 -5.07
CA CYS A 132 8.72 9.77 -4.80
C CYS A 132 7.74 10.92 -4.57
N CYS A 133 6.65 10.94 -5.34
CA CYS A 133 5.48 11.76 -5.10
C CYS A 133 4.54 11.01 -4.15
N MET A 134 4.47 11.46 -2.90
CA MET A 134 3.80 10.80 -1.78
C MET A 134 2.35 11.26 -1.68
N VAL A 135 1.47 10.70 -2.52
CA VAL A 135 0.04 11.01 -2.50
C VAL A 135 -0.68 9.98 -1.60
N PRO A 136 -1.29 10.41 -0.48
CA PRO A 136 -2.07 9.54 0.40
C PRO A 136 -3.49 9.33 -0.15
N PHE A 137 -4.34 8.64 0.61
CA PHE A 137 -5.78 8.72 0.42
C PHE A 137 -6.25 10.16 0.55
N VAL A 138 -7.04 10.62 -0.43
CA VAL A 138 -7.56 11.99 -0.46
C VAL A 138 -9.07 11.97 -0.64
N ARG A 139 -9.75 12.96 -0.06
CA ARG A 139 -11.18 13.19 -0.21
C ARG A 139 -11.43 14.44 -1.06
N ASP A 140 -12.60 14.50 -1.70
CA ASP A 140 -13.00 15.70 -2.48
C ASP A 140 -12.87 17.01 -1.68
N LEU A 141 -13.24 16.98 -0.40
CA LEU A 141 -13.13 18.16 0.48
C LEU A 141 -11.66 18.57 0.70
N GLU A 142 -10.75 17.61 0.86
CA GLU A 142 -9.33 17.87 1.06
C GLU A 142 -8.68 18.45 -0.20
N LEU A 143 -9.05 17.92 -1.39
CA LEU A 143 -8.62 18.48 -2.68
C LEU A 143 -9.14 19.91 -2.90
N ASN A 144 -10.41 20.15 -2.58
CA ASN A 144 -10.98 21.49 -2.69
C ASN A 144 -10.29 22.49 -1.74
N GLU A 145 -9.95 22.07 -0.53
CA GLU A 145 -9.21 22.92 0.42
C GLU A 145 -7.75 23.13 -0.03
N PHE A 146 -7.09 22.09 -0.54
CA PHE A 146 -5.72 22.17 -1.07
C PHE A 146 -5.62 23.18 -2.21
N TYR A 147 -6.63 23.21 -3.10
CA TYR A 147 -6.69 24.11 -4.24
C TYR A 147 -7.59 25.35 -4.03
N LYS A 148 -7.89 25.71 -2.79
CA LYS A 148 -8.77 26.86 -2.47
C LYS A 148 -8.28 28.21 -3.04
N GLY A 149 -6.97 28.33 -3.28
CA GLY A 149 -6.37 29.51 -3.89
C GLY A 149 -6.70 29.72 -5.39
N ILE A 150 -7.22 28.68 -6.07
CA ILE A 150 -7.68 28.76 -7.46
C ILE A 150 -9.15 29.17 -7.46
N PRO A 151 -9.56 30.21 -8.21
CA PRO A 151 -10.98 30.55 -8.37
C PRO A 151 -11.81 29.35 -8.83
N ALA A 152 -13.05 29.22 -8.34
CA ALA A 152 -13.87 28.05 -8.61
C ALA A 152 -14.13 27.81 -10.11
N GLU A 153 -14.28 28.89 -10.87
CA GLU A 153 -14.47 28.90 -12.33
C GLU A 153 -13.23 28.47 -13.13
N GLU A 154 -12.05 28.54 -12.51
CA GLU A 154 -10.76 28.15 -13.12
C GLU A 154 -10.30 26.76 -12.65
N ARG A 155 -11.00 26.15 -11.67
CA ARG A 155 -10.64 24.81 -11.17
C ARG A 155 -11.06 23.76 -12.19
N PRO A 156 -10.16 22.82 -12.54
CA PRO A 156 -10.55 21.67 -13.34
C PRO A 156 -11.56 20.80 -12.57
N GLU A 157 -12.43 20.10 -13.31
CA GLU A 157 -13.41 19.18 -12.70
C GLU A 157 -12.72 18.02 -11.97
N ASP A 158 -11.57 17.58 -12.47
CA ASP A 158 -10.77 16.51 -11.88
C ASP A 158 -9.54 17.07 -11.14
N LEU A 159 -9.74 17.37 -9.87
CA LEU A 159 -8.67 17.85 -8.99
C LEU A 159 -7.65 16.77 -8.63
N LEU A 160 -8.02 15.49 -8.73
CA LEU A 160 -7.09 14.41 -8.45
C LEU A 160 -6.06 14.28 -9.57
N SER A 161 -6.49 14.27 -10.83
CA SER A 161 -5.58 14.31 -11.98
C SER A 161 -4.67 15.54 -11.92
N LYS A 162 -5.23 16.70 -11.51
CA LYS A 162 -4.42 17.90 -11.31
C LYS A 162 -3.36 17.69 -10.24
N LEU A 163 -3.68 17.05 -9.12
CA LEU A 163 -2.72 16.79 -8.04
C LEU A 163 -1.55 15.94 -8.54
N TYR A 164 -1.84 14.84 -9.28
CA TYR A 164 -0.77 14.00 -9.85
C TYR A 164 0.08 14.76 -10.86
N ALA A 165 -0.54 15.60 -11.72
CA ALA A 165 0.19 16.43 -12.66
C ALA A 165 1.10 17.44 -11.94
N ASP A 166 0.61 18.11 -10.91
CA ASP A 166 1.34 19.12 -10.16
C ASP A 166 2.52 18.53 -9.38
N VAL A 167 2.31 17.39 -8.67
CA VAL A 167 3.41 16.73 -7.96
C VAL A 167 4.46 16.17 -8.92
N TYR A 168 4.02 15.67 -10.10
CA TYR A 168 4.95 15.25 -11.14
C TYR A 168 5.79 16.41 -11.69
N ALA A 169 5.13 17.53 -12.02
CA ALA A 169 5.81 18.73 -12.52
C ALA A 169 6.87 19.23 -11.53
N LYS A 170 6.53 19.25 -10.23
CA LYS A 170 7.43 19.65 -9.16
C LYS A 170 8.58 18.64 -8.98
N ALA A 171 8.31 17.33 -9.02
CA ALA A 171 9.32 16.29 -8.95
C ALA A 171 10.28 16.34 -10.17
N ARG A 172 9.76 16.65 -11.36
CA ARG A 172 10.55 16.85 -12.57
C ARG A 172 11.46 18.06 -12.47
N GLU A 173 10.97 19.18 -11.92
CA GLU A 173 11.80 20.34 -11.63
C GLU A 173 12.94 19.98 -10.68
N LEU A 174 12.63 19.28 -9.58
CA LEU A 174 13.63 18.82 -8.62
C LEU A 174 14.61 17.83 -9.22
N ARG A 175 14.17 16.94 -10.11
CA ARG A 175 15.03 15.98 -10.81
C ARG A 175 16.08 16.69 -11.67
N GLY A 176 15.69 17.75 -12.37
CA GLY A 176 16.58 18.43 -13.34
C GLY A 176 17.06 17.47 -14.43
N GLU A 177 18.35 17.52 -14.74
CA GLU A 177 19.00 16.69 -15.77
C GLU A 177 19.41 15.29 -15.27
N ARG A 178 19.12 14.95 -13.99
CA ARG A 178 19.49 13.64 -13.42
C ARG A 178 18.67 12.53 -14.07
N ASN A 179 19.32 11.43 -14.46
CA ASN A 179 18.65 10.25 -15.02
C ASN A 179 18.19 9.30 -13.89
N ILE A 180 17.27 9.77 -13.06
CA ILE A 180 16.69 9.03 -11.93
C ILE A 180 15.16 8.91 -12.08
N PRO A 181 14.55 7.81 -11.65
CA PRO A 181 13.11 7.59 -11.78
C PRO A 181 12.30 8.53 -10.87
N ILE A 182 11.09 8.87 -11.34
CA ILE A 182 10.05 9.52 -10.55
C ILE A 182 8.92 8.52 -10.37
N ILE A 183 8.65 8.15 -9.13
CA ILE A 183 7.54 7.27 -8.77
C ILE A 183 6.47 8.03 -8.01
N ALA A 184 5.25 7.50 -7.97
CA ALA A 184 4.17 8.03 -7.15
C ALA A 184 3.55 6.96 -6.26
N THR A 185 2.86 7.40 -5.21
CA THR A 185 1.96 6.56 -4.43
C THR A 185 0.52 6.98 -4.66
N GLY A 186 -0.43 6.13 -4.26
CA GLY A 186 -1.85 6.44 -4.18
C GLY A 186 -2.57 5.41 -3.35
N HIS A 187 -3.67 5.84 -2.71
CA HIS A 187 -4.55 4.93 -2.01
C HIS A 187 -5.99 5.24 -2.40
N LEU A 188 -6.52 4.51 -3.39
CA LEU A 188 -7.79 4.81 -4.05
C LEU A 188 -8.27 3.62 -4.88
N TYR A 189 -9.53 3.64 -5.30
CA TYR A 189 -10.10 2.65 -6.23
C TYR A 189 -9.91 3.12 -7.67
N ALA A 190 -9.12 2.39 -8.45
CA ALA A 190 -8.98 2.63 -9.88
C ALA A 190 -9.77 1.59 -10.70
N SER A 191 -10.41 2.06 -11.78
CA SER A 191 -11.14 1.21 -12.72
C SER A 191 -10.22 0.44 -13.67
N GLY A 192 -10.78 -0.56 -14.38
CA GLY A 192 -10.04 -1.31 -15.40
C GLY A 192 -9.02 -2.29 -14.82
N LEU A 193 -9.27 -2.84 -13.65
CA LEU A 193 -8.40 -3.83 -13.01
C LEU A 193 -8.27 -5.10 -13.86
N SER A 194 -7.03 -5.57 -14.05
CA SER A 194 -6.73 -6.78 -14.79
C SER A 194 -7.04 -8.04 -13.96
N GLY A 195 -7.81 -8.97 -14.52
CA GLY A 195 -7.96 -10.32 -13.95
C GLY A 195 -9.22 -10.58 -13.12
N ARG A 196 -10.14 -9.63 -13.01
CA ARG A 196 -11.48 -9.86 -12.41
C ARG A 196 -12.61 -9.57 -13.40
N ASN A 197 -13.71 -10.29 -13.23
CA ASN A 197 -14.95 -10.04 -13.97
C ASN A 197 -15.53 -8.68 -13.48
N PRO A 198 -15.82 -7.71 -14.38
CA PRO A 198 -16.37 -6.41 -14.02
C PRO A 198 -17.71 -6.47 -13.26
N ASN A 199 -18.41 -7.61 -13.29
CA ASN A 199 -19.69 -7.84 -12.63
C ASN A 199 -19.56 -8.50 -11.24
N GLU A 200 -18.37 -8.92 -10.85
CA GLU A 200 -18.08 -9.37 -9.50
C GLU A 200 -17.63 -8.18 -8.68
N ARG A 201 -18.57 -7.54 -7.97
CA ARG A 201 -18.20 -6.63 -6.88
C ARG A 201 -17.44 -7.47 -5.86
N PRO A 202 -16.20 -7.13 -5.51
CA PRO A 202 -15.59 -7.73 -4.36
C PRO A 202 -16.42 -7.34 -3.14
N ASP A 203 -16.81 -8.30 -2.35
CA ASP A 203 -17.20 -8.05 -0.95
C ASP A 203 -15.88 -7.94 -0.15
N ASP A 204 -15.02 -7.01 -0.59
CA ASP A 204 -13.70 -6.77 -0.04
C ASP A 204 -13.73 -5.83 1.18
N GLY A 205 -14.94 -5.59 1.72
CA GLY A 205 -15.14 -4.67 2.84
C GLY A 205 -14.87 -3.21 2.48
N VAL A 206 -14.58 -2.92 1.21
CA VAL A 206 -14.46 -1.55 0.71
C VAL A 206 -15.85 -0.93 0.78
N ARG A 207 -16.05 -0.06 1.77
CA ARG A 207 -17.26 0.76 1.87
C ARG A 207 -17.35 1.61 0.61
N ASP A 208 -18.53 1.65 -0.02
CA ASP A 208 -18.79 2.56 -1.14
C ASP A 208 -18.26 3.95 -0.76
N ILE A 209 -17.24 4.41 -1.46
CA ILE A 209 -16.68 5.75 -1.25
C ILE A 209 -17.76 6.71 -1.74
N VAL A 210 -18.34 7.45 -0.79
CA VAL A 210 -19.29 8.51 -1.12
C VAL A 210 -18.49 9.67 -1.73
N GLY A 211 -18.62 9.87 -3.06
CA GLY A 211 -17.94 10.95 -3.76
C GLY A 211 -17.57 10.60 -5.21
N LYS A 212 -17.11 11.58 -5.98
CA LYS A 212 -16.70 11.38 -7.38
C LYS A 212 -15.41 10.54 -7.53
N LEU A 213 -14.61 10.39 -6.46
CA LEU A 213 -13.37 9.63 -6.44
C LEU A 213 -13.55 8.09 -6.42
N GLY A 214 -14.79 7.61 -6.48
CA GLY A 214 -15.11 6.17 -6.45
C GLY A 214 -14.72 5.37 -7.69
N ASN A 215 -14.19 5.99 -8.74
CA ASN A 215 -13.83 5.29 -9.98
C ASN A 215 -12.77 6.07 -10.77
N VAL A 216 -11.52 5.96 -10.34
CA VAL A 216 -10.37 6.64 -10.95
C VAL A 216 -9.87 5.85 -12.15
N GLU A 217 -9.64 6.51 -13.28
CA GLU A 217 -9.09 5.87 -14.48
C GLU A 217 -7.56 5.91 -14.47
N ALA A 218 -6.92 5.03 -15.25
CA ALA A 218 -5.46 4.98 -15.35
C ALA A 218 -4.87 6.32 -15.83
N ASP A 219 -5.61 7.05 -16.65
CA ASP A 219 -5.18 8.36 -17.21
C ASP A 219 -5.04 9.44 -16.14
N THR A 220 -5.71 9.30 -14.99
CA THR A 220 -5.59 10.18 -13.82
C THR A 220 -4.13 10.34 -13.36
N PHE A 221 -3.34 9.28 -13.46
CA PHE A 221 -1.93 9.30 -13.05
C PHE A 221 -1.01 9.91 -14.11
N GLY A 222 -1.51 10.19 -15.32
CA GLY A 222 -0.65 10.56 -16.46
C GLY A 222 0.25 9.42 -16.93
N SER A 223 1.05 9.67 -17.95
CA SER A 223 1.93 8.65 -18.57
C SER A 223 3.37 8.71 -18.11
N ASP A 224 3.76 9.72 -17.36
CA ASP A 224 5.16 10.14 -17.19
C ASP A 224 5.84 9.56 -15.96
N PHE A 225 5.08 9.04 -14.99
CA PHE A 225 5.66 8.31 -13.86
C PHE A 225 6.33 7.02 -14.32
N ASP A 226 7.47 6.70 -13.72
CA ASP A 226 8.17 5.44 -13.95
C ASP A 226 7.53 4.28 -13.21
N TYR A 227 6.82 4.57 -12.11
CA TYR A 227 5.99 3.62 -11.37
C TYR A 227 4.97 4.33 -10.48
N VAL A 228 3.76 3.76 -10.36
CA VAL A 228 2.72 4.21 -9.43
C VAL A 228 2.37 3.07 -8.49
N ALA A 229 2.70 3.24 -7.21
CA ALA A 229 2.45 2.27 -6.15
C ALA A 229 1.07 2.55 -5.51
N LEU A 230 0.10 1.65 -5.73
CA LEU A 230 -1.27 1.80 -5.24
C LEU A 230 -1.59 0.83 -4.11
N GLY A 231 -2.37 1.29 -3.14
CA GLY A 231 -3.09 0.52 -2.13
C GLY A 231 -4.60 0.69 -2.25
N HIS A 232 -5.36 0.08 -1.35
CA HIS A 232 -6.82 0.03 -1.27
C HIS A 232 -7.45 -1.26 -1.83
N ILE A 233 -6.87 -1.86 -2.85
CA ILE A 233 -7.32 -3.13 -3.41
C ILE A 233 -6.48 -4.27 -2.84
N HIS A 234 -7.13 -5.23 -2.16
CA HIS A 234 -6.46 -6.27 -1.38
C HIS A 234 -5.82 -7.41 -2.20
N TYR A 235 -5.81 -7.34 -3.52
CA TYR A 235 -5.12 -8.31 -4.37
C TYR A 235 -4.17 -7.62 -5.35
N ALA A 236 -3.05 -8.28 -5.64
CA ALA A 236 -2.05 -7.74 -6.55
C ALA A 236 -2.57 -7.70 -8.00
N THR A 237 -2.58 -6.52 -8.60
CA THR A 237 -3.10 -6.33 -9.97
C THR A 237 -2.53 -5.09 -10.65
N MET A 238 -2.79 -4.95 -11.94
CA MET A 238 -2.46 -3.77 -12.74
C MET A 238 -3.72 -2.98 -13.09
N VAL A 239 -3.58 -1.67 -13.18
CA VAL A 239 -4.64 -0.78 -13.67
C VAL A 239 -4.51 -0.62 -15.19
N GLY A 240 -5.60 -0.84 -15.94
CA GLY A 240 -5.63 -0.66 -17.39
C GLY A 240 -4.60 -1.51 -18.18
N LYS A 241 -4.09 -2.59 -17.59
CA LYS A 241 -2.97 -3.38 -18.12
C LYS A 241 -1.65 -2.60 -18.23
N ASN A 242 -1.54 -1.46 -17.54
CA ASN A 242 -0.33 -0.66 -17.51
C ASN A 242 0.67 -1.27 -16.51
N PRO A 243 1.83 -1.76 -16.94
CA PRO A 243 2.81 -2.38 -16.03
C PRO A 243 3.38 -1.42 -15.00
N LYS A 244 3.27 -0.11 -15.24
CA LYS A 244 3.74 0.93 -14.33
C LYS A 244 2.77 1.26 -13.19
N ILE A 245 1.47 0.93 -13.30
CA ILE A 245 0.43 1.29 -12.32
C ILE A 245 -0.08 0.02 -11.66
N ARG A 246 0.27 -0.19 -10.39
CA ARG A 246 0.03 -1.47 -9.72
C ARG A 246 -0.48 -1.33 -8.30
N TYR A 247 -1.37 -2.23 -7.94
CA TYR A 247 -1.70 -2.59 -6.58
C TYR A 247 -0.81 -3.73 -6.12
N SER A 248 -0.25 -3.64 -4.91
CA SER A 248 0.47 -4.76 -4.28
C SER A 248 -0.50 -5.76 -3.64
N GLY A 249 -1.68 -5.31 -3.28
CA GLY A 249 -2.60 -6.05 -2.44
C GLY A 249 -2.21 -6.05 -0.97
N SER A 250 -3.11 -6.56 -0.13
CA SER A 250 -2.83 -6.82 1.29
C SER A 250 -1.93 -8.05 1.45
N PRO A 251 -0.92 -8.02 2.34
CA PRO A 251 -0.13 -9.19 2.68
C PRO A 251 -0.90 -10.24 3.49
N PHE A 252 -2.14 -9.91 3.88
CA PHE A 252 -2.98 -10.74 4.72
C PHE A 252 -4.29 -11.11 4.02
N VAL A 253 -4.89 -12.22 4.44
CA VAL A 253 -6.26 -12.58 4.09
C VAL A 253 -7.19 -11.67 4.88
N MET A 254 -8.01 -10.87 4.19
CA MET A 254 -8.94 -9.93 4.83
C MET A 254 -10.38 -10.48 4.90
N GLY A 255 -10.68 -11.55 4.15
CA GLY A 255 -11.95 -12.27 4.19
C GLY A 255 -11.75 -13.74 3.83
N PHE A 256 -12.65 -14.62 4.27
CA PHE A 256 -12.56 -16.06 3.97
C PHE A 256 -12.66 -16.37 2.46
N ASP A 257 -13.35 -15.55 1.69
CA ASP A 257 -13.44 -15.62 0.23
C ASP A 257 -12.07 -15.41 -0.46
N GLU A 258 -11.16 -14.73 0.21
CA GLU A 258 -9.79 -14.49 -0.26
C GLU A 258 -8.79 -15.61 0.13
N SER A 259 -9.24 -16.63 0.85
CA SER A 259 -8.38 -17.68 1.41
C SER A 259 -7.51 -18.41 0.38
N SER A 260 -7.98 -18.54 -0.86
CA SER A 260 -7.26 -19.19 -1.96
C SER A 260 -6.25 -18.28 -2.66
N MET A 261 -6.31 -16.96 -2.44
CA MET A 261 -5.46 -15.99 -3.14
C MET A 261 -4.04 -15.97 -2.55
N LYS A 262 -3.03 -15.90 -3.41
CA LYS A 262 -1.66 -15.65 -2.99
C LYS A 262 -1.51 -14.22 -2.48
N ARG A 263 -0.85 -14.07 -1.33
CA ARG A 263 -0.48 -12.78 -0.76
C ARG A 263 0.94 -12.47 -1.13
N VAL A 264 1.20 -11.26 -1.60
CA VAL A 264 2.52 -10.89 -2.12
C VAL A 264 2.93 -9.50 -1.66
N VAL A 265 4.24 -9.26 -1.69
CA VAL A 265 4.87 -7.95 -1.72
C VAL A 265 5.55 -7.84 -3.07
N LEU A 266 5.51 -6.67 -3.71
CA LEU A 266 6.13 -6.48 -5.02
C LEU A 266 7.55 -5.95 -4.84
N GLU A 267 8.54 -6.67 -5.39
CA GLU A 267 9.88 -6.15 -5.62
C GLU A 267 9.88 -5.45 -6.97
N VAL A 268 10.29 -4.19 -6.98
CA VAL A 268 10.26 -3.33 -8.17
C VAL A 268 11.66 -2.81 -8.45
N GLU A 269 12.12 -3.04 -9.67
CA GLU A 269 13.31 -2.38 -10.20
C GLU A 269 12.87 -1.38 -11.27
N THR A 270 13.20 -0.10 -11.08
CA THR A 270 12.84 0.96 -12.00
C THR A 270 14.01 1.84 -12.38
N THR A 271 13.99 2.31 -13.62
CA THR A 271 14.94 3.25 -14.21
C THR A 271 14.14 4.31 -14.97
N ALA A 272 14.64 5.55 -14.98
CA ALA A 272 13.95 6.65 -15.65
C ALA A 272 13.61 6.31 -17.11
N GLY A 273 12.35 6.46 -17.48
CA GLY A 273 11.83 6.25 -18.84
C GLY A 273 11.72 4.79 -19.29
N ALA A 274 12.06 3.82 -18.45
CA ALA A 274 11.96 2.40 -18.79
C ALA A 274 10.71 1.74 -18.18
N GLU A 275 10.32 0.59 -18.71
CA GLU A 275 9.32 -0.26 -18.08
C GLU A 275 9.90 -0.92 -16.81
N PRO A 276 9.20 -0.87 -15.67
CA PRO A 276 9.69 -1.46 -14.43
C PRO A 276 9.70 -2.99 -14.49
N ALA A 277 10.75 -3.61 -13.97
CA ALA A 277 10.76 -5.04 -13.70
C ALA A 277 10.11 -5.29 -12.33
N VAL A 278 9.05 -6.12 -12.29
CA VAL A 278 8.28 -6.37 -11.08
C VAL A 278 8.23 -7.86 -10.79
N THR A 279 8.69 -8.23 -9.59
CA THR A 279 8.68 -9.61 -9.07
C THR A 279 7.76 -9.71 -7.86
N SER A 280 6.84 -10.68 -7.87
CA SER A 280 5.97 -10.95 -6.73
C SER A 280 6.69 -11.85 -5.72
N LEU A 281 6.88 -11.36 -4.51
CA LEU A 281 7.42 -12.12 -3.37
C LEU A 281 6.25 -12.66 -2.56
N GLU A 282 6.07 -13.98 -2.55
CA GLU A 282 4.97 -14.62 -1.82
C GLU A 282 5.18 -14.49 -0.31
N VAL A 283 4.19 -13.94 0.39
CA VAL A 283 4.19 -13.79 1.84
C VAL A 283 3.91 -15.15 2.48
N PRO A 284 4.76 -15.65 3.40
CA PRO A 284 4.52 -16.90 4.09
C PRO A 284 3.25 -16.85 4.94
N ARG A 285 2.36 -17.81 4.74
CA ARG A 285 1.17 -17.93 5.57
C ARG A 285 1.53 -18.48 6.95
N THR A 286 1.01 -17.83 7.97
CA THR A 286 1.14 -18.28 9.37
C THR A 286 -0.20 -18.71 9.97
N ILE A 287 -1.28 -18.42 9.27
CA ILE A 287 -2.65 -18.86 9.58
C ILE A 287 -3.26 -19.42 8.29
N ARG A 288 -3.91 -20.56 8.39
CA ARG A 288 -4.70 -21.17 7.32
C ARG A 288 -6.16 -20.76 7.47
N TYR A 289 -6.75 -20.27 6.40
CA TYR A 289 -8.17 -19.93 6.31
C TYR A 289 -8.85 -20.86 5.33
N GLU A 290 -9.96 -21.49 5.72
CA GLU A 290 -10.73 -22.40 4.90
C GLU A 290 -12.20 -22.00 4.91
N GLN A 291 -12.85 -22.04 3.76
CA GLN A 291 -14.27 -21.80 3.61
C GLN A 291 -14.95 -22.98 2.95
N PHE A 292 -15.99 -23.50 3.59
CA PHE A 292 -16.82 -24.56 3.02
C PHE A 292 -18.25 -24.08 2.88
N VAL A 293 -18.81 -24.19 1.69
CA VAL A 293 -20.20 -23.83 1.38
C VAL A 293 -20.89 -25.03 0.76
N GLY A 294 -21.98 -25.52 1.35
CA GLY A 294 -22.70 -26.67 0.84
C GLY A 294 -23.77 -27.18 1.79
N ASP A 295 -24.35 -28.33 1.48
CA ASP A 295 -25.29 -28.99 2.38
C ASP A 295 -24.61 -29.60 3.61
N LEU A 296 -25.43 -30.05 4.59
CA LEU A 296 -24.92 -30.58 5.86
C LEU A 296 -24.01 -31.80 5.70
N ASP A 297 -24.27 -32.64 4.71
CA ASP A 297 -23.48 -33.87 4.49
C ASP A 297 -22.13 -33.52 3.85
N TYR A 298 -22.10 -32.55 2.93
CA TYR A 298 -20.87 -32.00 2.38
C TYR A 298 -20.02 -31.34 3.47
N LEU A 299 -20.62 -30.47 4.31
CA LEU A 299 -19.93 -29.78 5.41
C LEU A 299 -19.31 -30.78 6.41
N LYS A 300 -20.05 -31.82 6.81
CA LYS A 300 -19.55 -32.88 7.72
C LYS A 300 -18.37 -33.65 7.11
N LYS A 301 -18.43 -33.99 5.82
CA LYS A 301 -17.35 -34.69 5.11
C LYS A 301 -16.10 -33.80 5.01
N SER A 302 -16.28 -32.53 4.63
CA SER A 302 -15.19 -31.57 4.46
C SER A 302 -14.48 -31.29 5.79
N LEU A 303 -15.21 -31.02 6.86
CA LEU A 303 -14.65 -30.80 8.20
C LEU A 303 -13.96 -32.06 8.75
N THR A 304 -14.49 -33.26 8.44
CA THR A 304 -13.86 -34.53 8.86
C THR A 304 -12.54 -34.74 8.12
N ALA A 305 -12.49 -34.45 6.81
CA ALA A 305 -11.28 -34.52 6.00
C ALA A 305 -10.24 -33.52 6.48
N LEU A 306 -10.62 -32.25 6.70
CA LEU A 306 -9.76 -31.21 7.23
C LEU A 306 -9.19 -31.60 8.61
N LYS A 307 -10.02 -32.09 9.53
CA LYS A 307 -9.57 -32.56 10.85
C LYS A 307 -8.52 -33.67 10.76
N LYS A 308 -8.63 -34.55 9.76
CA LYS A 308 -7.63 -35.61 9.53
C LYS A 308 -6.33 -35.03 8.99
N GLU A 309 -6.40 -34.09 8.05
CA GLU A 309 -5.25 -33.42 7.47
C GLU A 309 -4.48 -32.59 8.52
N LEU A 310 -5.19 -31.92 9.43
CA LEU A 310 -4.60 -31.05 10.44
C LEU A 310 -3.99 -31.81 11.65
N LYS A 311 -4.08 -33.12 11.72
CA LYS A 311 -3.55 -33.88 12.87
C LYS A 311 -2.05 -33.64 13.11
N ASP A 312 -1.30 -33.42 12.03
CA ASP A 312 0.16 -33.24 12.06
C ASP A 312 0.56 -31.79 11.75
N SER A 313 -0.39 -30.88 11.64
CA SER A 313 -0.15 -29.47 11.36
C SER A 313 -0.05 -28.64 12.63
N SER A 314 1.02 -27.85 12.75
CA SER A 314 1.16 -26.85 13.82
C SER A 314 0.57 -25.47 13.43
N MET A 315 0.14 -25.31 12.18
CA MET A 315 -0.42 -24.04 11.70
C MET A 315 -1.86 -23.85 12.19
N PRO A 316 -2.17 -22.74 12.87
CA PRO A 316 -3.54 -22.41 13.24
C PRO A 316 -4.44 -22.38 11.99
N THR A 317 -5.61 -23.01 12.09
CA THR A 317 -6.58 -23.07 10.98
C THR A 317 -7.93 -22.58 11.46
N PHE A 318 -8.49 -21.62 10.71
CA PHE A 318 -9.83 -21.06 10.91
C PHE A 318 -10.73 -21.48 9.75
N VAL A 319 -11.99 -21.81 10.10
CA VAL A 319 -12.96 -22.36 9.14
C VAL A 319 -14.29 -21.61 9.27
#